data_267a02ae46f1b4c6ea23abec234ef58d
#
_entry.id   267a02ae46f1b4c6ea23abec234ef58d
#
_cell.length_a   1.000
_cell.length_b   1.000
_cell.length_c   1.000
_cell.angle_alpha   90.00
_cell.angle_beta   90.00
_cell.angle_gamma   90.00
#
_symmetry.space_group_name_H-M   'P 1'
#
loop_
_entity.id
_entity.type
_entity.pdbx_description
1 polymer ?
#
loop_
_entity_poly.entity_id
_entity_poly.type
_entity_poly.pdbx_seq_one_letter_code
_entity_poly.pdbx_strand_id
1 'polypeptide(L)'
;MTDFLKYSSLIISTTIKHYLNGPPRPSWDLKSHLSFAKFAFLADNTKTIEQFQSISLPSPAKAGVIINEFKINNDYRNEAQVHLDKILKPYEHVLDPEWXLYLLNPPKDAGFEPLNPKNIVFAGDSAGGGLSLALGLAIRDAGLSSSAGIIGLSPWVDLTVSTPSIINDDCADFVPNQKRGSAVNFAESPASKEYKEKDAALAEKIKNQNLGPKIWHDSFDRPEGRLQLYVANEGLAIPYVSSMLADSLGDLPPLLLIAGDDERLRDETIYFAHRSAEPTKYKGPSYNAGKFEKSPFQTPTNTTLEIYEEMPHVFQMMMEHVCSTKSYERIAEFINRATNIHNEPLPPSSYNYINVKGEFGPLKERHEKVFNWEKIGIVPS
;
A
#
# COMPACT_ATOMS: atom_id res chain seq x y z
N MET A 1 -29.81 13.19 4.71
CA MET A 1 -30.27 13.67 6.04
C MET A 1 -29.63 12.90 7.19
N THR A 2 -29.55 11.57 7.11
CA THR A 2 -28.91 10.71 8.13
C THR A 2 -27.43 11.06 8.41
N ASP A 3 -26.65 11.28 7.36
CA ASP A 3 -25.21 11.61 7.51
C ASP A 3 -25.00 12.97 8.19
N PHE A 4 -25.85 13.95 7.88
CA PHE A 4 -25.76 15.28 8.52
C PHE A 4 -25.98 15.15 10.04
N LEU A 5 -26.98 14.39 10.46
CA LEU A 5 -27.26 14.21 11.90
C LEU A 5 -26.09 13.48 12.60
N LYS A 6 -25.54 12.46 11.95
CA LYS A 6 -24.44 11.66 12.50
C LYS A 6 -23.15 12.48 12.67
N TYR A 7 -22.86 13.38 11.71
CA TYR A 7 -21.59 14.14 11.70
C TYR A 7 -21.79 15.64 11.99
N SER A 8 -22.96 16.06 12.53
CA SER A 8 -23.28 17.48 12.68
C SER A 8 -22.25 18.24 13.51
N SER A 9 -21.81 17.70 14.64
CA SER A 9 -20.79 18.34 15.49
C SER A 9 -19.44 18.49 14.76
N LEU A 10 -19.03 17.44 14.04
CA LEU A 10 -17.81 17.46 13.24
C LEU A 10 -17.90 18.50 12.11
N ILE A 11 -19.03 18.54 11.40
CA ILE A 11 -19.25 19.50 10.31
C ILE A 11 -19.17 20.95 10.85
N ILE A 12 -19.88 21.22 11.96
CA ILE A 12 -19.92 22.56 12.57
C ILE A 12 -18.52 22.97 13.02
N SER A 13 -17.84 22.11 13.80
CA SER A 13 -16.51 22.42 14.34
C SER A 13 -15.47 22.61 13.24
N THR A 14 -15.49 21.76 12.20
CA THR A 14 -14.57 21.86 11.06
C THR A 14 -14.84 23.12 10.24
N THR A 15 -16.13 23.48 10.05
CA THR A 15 -16.50 24.71 9.34
C THR A 15 -15.97 25.95 10.09
N ILE A 16 -16.20 25.99 11.40
CA ILE A 16 -15.70 27.09 12.25
C ILE A 16 -14.17 27.17 12.14
N LYS A 17 -13.48 26.02 12.30
CA LYS A 17 -12.03 25.95 12.22
C LYS A 17 -11.52 26.43 10.85
N HIS A 18 -12.20 26.04 9.77
CA HIS A 18 -11.82 26.42 8.40
C HIS A 18 -11.78 27.96 8.23
N TYR A 19 -12.81 28.65 8.74
CA TYR A 19 -12.92 30.12 8.57
C TYR A 19 -12.11 30.91 9.60
N LEU A 20 -11.87 30.36 10.80
CA LEU A 20 -11.08 31.08 11.82
C LEU A 20 -9.58 30.81 11.69
N ASN A 21 -9.19 29.58 11.43
CA ASN A 21 -7.76 29.17 11.43
C ASN A 21 -7.23 28.86 10.03
N GLY A 22 -8.11 28.75 9.05
CA GLY A 22 -7.77 28.29 7.71
C GLY A 22 -7.87 26.76 7.56
N PRO A 23 -7.80 26.24 6.33
CA PRO A 23 -7.72 24.81 6.08
C PRO A 23 -6.37 24.23 6.46
N PRO A 24 -6.23 22.92 6.58
CA PRO A 24 -4.92 22.28 6.84
C PRO A 24 -3.85 22.61 5.79
N ARG A 25 -4.27 22.82 4.55
CA ARG A 25 -3.37 23.25 3.45
C ARG A 25 -4.05 24.33 2.62
N PRO A 26 -3.27 25.31 2.12
CA PRO A 26 -3.83 26.49 1.44
C PRO A 26 -4.73 26.20 0.24
N SER A 27 -4.48 25.12 -0.51
CA SER A 27 -5.29 24.79 -1.70
C SER A 27 -6.62 24.15 -1.36
N TRP A 28 -6.86 23.76 -0.09
CA TRP A 28 -8.07 23.00 0.27
C TRP A 28 -9.26 23.94 0.51
N ASP A 29 -10.32 23.74 -0.23
CA ASP A 29 -11.61 24.41 0.04
C ASP A 29 -12.31 23.77 1.25
N LEU A 30 -13.44 24.34 1.65
CA LEU A 30 -14.22 23.83 2.79
C LEU A 30 -14.66 22.37 2.57
N LYS A 31 -15.02 22.00 1.34
CA LYS A 31 -15.47 20.65 1.01
C LYS A 31 -14.35 19.63 1.22
N SER A 32 -13.15 19.96 0.76
CA SER A 32 -11.95 19.12 0.97
C SER A 32 -11.61 18.98 2.46
N HIS A 33 -11.66 20.10 3.21
CA HIS A 33 -11.40 20.07 4.66
C HIS A 33 -12.45 19.21 5.40
N LEU A 34 -13.72 19.29 5.02
CA LEU A 34 -14.80 18.49 5.63
C LEU A 34 -14.63 16.98 5.30
N SER A 35 -14.28 16.67 4.05
CA SER A 35 -14.02 15.27 3.64
C SER A 35 -12.86 14.70 4.42
N PHE A 36 -11.75 15.42 4.50
CA PHE A 36 -10.59 15.03 5.29
C PHE A 36 -10.95 14.77 6.76
N ALA A 37 -11.67 15.72 7.39
CA ALA A 37 -12.09 15.59 8.79
C ALA A 37 -12.96 14.35 9.02
N LYS A 38 -13.84 14.03 8.05
CA LYS A 38 -14.68 12.83 8.10
C LYS A 38 -13.82 11.56 8.05
N PHE A 39 -12.84 11.49 7.14
CA PHE A 39 -11.94 10.34 7.05
C PHE A 39 -11.08 10.20 8.31
N ALA A 40 -10.56 11.30 8.84
CA ALA A 40 -9.80 11.30 10.10
C ALA A 40 -10.64 10.76 11.27
N PHE A 41 -11.90 11.18 11.34
CA PHE A 41 -12.84 10.67 12.37
C PHE A 41 -13.09 9.17 12.22
N LEU A 42 -13.21 8.67 10.98
CA LEU A 42 -13.43 7.25 10.72
C LEU A 42 -12.16 6.42 11.01
N ALA A 43 -10.99 6.99 10.84
CA ALA A 43 -9.71 6.32 11.08
C ALA A 43 -9.31 6.29 12.56
N ASP A 44 -10.05 6.95 13.44
CA ASP A 44 -9.75 7.01 14.88
C ASP A 44 -9.63 5.59 15.47
N ASN A 45 -8.50 5.32 16.11
CA ASN A 45 -8.11 4.02 16.64
C ASN A 45 -8.80 3.66 17.98
N THR A 46 -9.77 4.46 18.46
CA THR A 46 -10.49 4.14 19.68
C THR A 46 -11.55 3.05 19.50
N LYS A 47 -11.74 2.57 18.29
CA LYS A 47 -12.76 1.55 17.98
C LYS A 47 -12.27 0.14 18.32
N THR A 48 -13.21 -0.78 18.51
CA THR A 48 -12.87 -2.21 18.60
C THR A 48 -12.53 -2.75 17.20
N ILE A 49 -11.88 -3.90 17.14
CA ILE A 49 -11.57 -4.58 15.86
C ILE A 49 -12.86 -4.80 15.06
N GLU A 50 -13.93 -5.27 15.73
CA GLU A 50 -15.21 -5.55 15.08
C GLU A 50 -15.84 -4.27 14.50
N GLN A 51 -15.75 -3.15 15.25
CA GLN A 51 -16.24 -1.86 14.77
C GLN A 51 -15.45 -1.38 13.55
N PHE A 52 -14.13 -1.54 13.58
CA PHE A 52 -13.27 -1.17 12.45
C PHE A 52 -13.61 -2.01 11.21
N GLN A 53 -13.77 -3.32 11.38
CA GLN A 53 -14.14 -4.23 10.28
C GLN A 53 -15.52 -3.88 9.69
N SER A 54 -16.48 -3.44 10.53
CA SER A 54 -17.83 -3.09 10.05
C SER A 54 -17.83 -1.85 9.15
N ILE A 55 -16.87 -0.96 9.29
CA ILE A 55 -16.74 0.23 8.43
C ILE A 55 -16.33 -0.18 7.01
N SER A 56 -15.61 -1.29 6.88
CA SER A 56 -15.04 -1.76 5.60
C SER A 56 -16.02 -2.58 4.76
N LEU A 57 -17.29 -2.71 5.17
CA LEU A 57 -18.27 -3.47 4.39
C LEU A 57 -18.56 -2.75 3.07
N PRO A 58 -18.71 -3.51 1.96
CA PRO A 58 -18.97 -2.92 0.67
C PRO A 58 -20.23 -2.06 0.66
N SER A 59 -20.16 -0.91 0.05
CA SER A 59 -21.34 -0.09 -0.22
C SER A 59 -22.10 -0.62 -1.44
N PRO A 60 -23.42 -0.44 -1.51
CA PRO A 60 -24.16 -0.80 -2.73
C PRO A 60 -23.57 -0.10 -3.96
N ALA A 61 -23.54 -0.80 -5.06
CA ALA A 61 -23.05 -0.24 -6.32
C ALA A 61 -23.92 0.95 -6.75
N LYS A 62 -23.28 1.96 -7.32
CA LYS A 62 -23.97 3.11 -7.89
C LYS A 62 -24.77 2.69 -9.12
N ALA A 63 -25.83 3.45 -9.44
CA ALA A 63 -26.63 3.23 -10.64
C ALA A 63 -25.72 3.22 -11.88
N GLY A 64 -25.97 2.30 -12.79
CA GLY A 64 -25.19 2.15 -14.01
C GLY A 64 -24.03 1.17 -13.90
N VAL A 65 -23.78 0.60 -12.70
CA VAL A 65 -22.76 -0.44 -12.52
C VAL A 65 -23.43 -1.81 -12.58
N ILE A 66 -22.90 -2.71 -13.40
CA ILE A 66 -23.34 -4.10 -13.47
C ILE A 66 -22.40 -4.93 -12.58
N ILE A 67 -22.97 -5.64 -11.63
CA ILE A 67 -22.20 -6.54 -10.75
C ILE A 67 -22.45 -7.97 -11.21
N ASN A 68 -21.37 -8.67 -11.53
CA ASN A 68 -21.39 -10.11 -11.81
C ASN A 68 -20.61 -10.80 -10.70
N GLU A 69 -21.27 -11.71 -9.98
CA GLU A 69 -20.64 -12.49 -8.93
C GLU A 69 -20.28 -13.88 -9.44
N PHE A 70 -19.05 -14.30 -9.22
CA PHE A 70 -18.54 -15.60 -9.63
C PHE A 70 -17.96 -16.31 -8.42
N LYS A 71 -18.24 -17.62 -8.32
CA LYS A 71 -17.54 -18.47 -7.37
C LYS A 71 -16.26 -18.99 -8.02
N ILE A 72 -15.14 -18.75 -7.38
CA ILE A 72 -13.85 -19.28 -7.82
C ILE A 72 -13.83 -20.79 -7.47
N ASN A 73 -13.56 -21.62 -8.47
CA ASN A 73 -13.43 -23.06 -8.25
C ASN A 73 -12.20 -23.35 -7.36
N ASN A 74 -12.36 -24.28 -6.43
CA ASN A 74 -11.29 -24.69 -5.53
C ASN A 74 -10.05 -25.23 -6.26
N ASP A 75 -10.20 -25.78 -7.45
CA ASP A 75 -9.05 -26.27 -8.23
C ASP A 75 -8.09 -25.13 -8.55
N TYR A 76 -8.60 -23.93 -8.90
CA TYR A 76 -7.76 -22.74 -9.17
C TYR A 76 -7.13 -22.21 -7.88
N ARG A 77 -7.87 -22.28 -6.78
CA ARG A 77 -7.32 -21.91 -5.46
C ARG A 77 -6.18 -22.86 -5.08
N ASN A 78 -6.36 -24.17 -5.28
CA ASN A 78 -5.34 -25.17 -4.99
C ASN A 78 -4.10 -24.99 -5.88
N GLU A 79 -4.29 -24.66 -7.15
CA GLU A 79 -3.20 -24.35 -8.07
C GLU A 79 -2.43 -23.10 -7.62
N ALA A 80 -3.14 -22.03 -7.30
CA ALA A 80 -2.53 -20.80 -6.76
C ALA A 80 -1.76 -21.10 -5.46
N GLN A 81 -2.35 -21.95 -4.60
CA GLN A 81 -1.72 -22.35 -3.33
C GLN A 81 -0.37 -23.04 -3.56
N VAL A 82 -0.27 -23.93 -4.55
CA VAL A 82 0.99 -24.61 -4.88
C VAL A 82 2.09 -23.60 -5.23
N HIS A 83 1.75 -22.55 -6.01
CA HIS A 83 2.71 -21.49 -6.34
C HIS A 83 3.10 -20.67 -5.10
N LEU A 84 2.11 -20.30 -4.29
CA LEU A 84 2.34 -19.55 -3.05
C LEU A 84 3.21 -20.35 -2.08
N ASP A 85 2.89 -21.63 -1.87
CA ASP A 85 3.67 -22.50 -0.96
C ASP A 85 5.13 -22.54 -1.37
N LYS A 86 5.40 -22.61 -2.67
CA LYS A 86 6.76 -22.64 -3.19
C LYS A 86 7.53 -21.35 -2.85
N ILE A 87 6.95 -20.18 -3.12
CA ILE A 87 7.62 -18.88 -2.87
C ILE A 87 7.60 -18.50 -1.38
N LEU A 88 6.60 -18.99 -0.62
CA LEU A 88 6.47 -18.71 0.81
C LEU A 88 7.20 -19.72 1.70
N LYS A 89 7.73 -20.80 1.13
CA LYS A 89 8.40 -21.85 1.91
C LYS A 89 9.44 -21.31 2.90
N PRO A 90 10.27 -20.30 2.56
CA PRO A 90 11.18 -19.72 3.54
C PRO A 90 10.49 -19.05 4.73
N TYR A 91 9.20 -18.74 4.59
CA TYR A 91 8.40 -17.98 5.56
C TYR A 91 7.26 -18.80 6.16
N GLU A 92 7.16 -20.11 5.87
CA GLU A 92 6.02 -20.97 6.26
C GLU A 92 5.71 -20.98 7.77
N HIS A 93 6.71 -20.60 8.57
CA HIS A 93 6.58 -20.54 10.02
C HIS A 93 5.73 -19.34 10.51
N VAL A 94 5.38 -18.38 9.64
CA VAL A 94 4.66 -17.14 10.01
C VAL A 94 3.44 -16.81 9.13
N LEU A 95 3.09 -17.65 8.13
CA LEU A 95 2.06 -17.31 7.13
C LEU A 95 0.94 -18.35 6.96
N ASP A 96 -0.20 -17.90 6.46
CA ASP A 96 -1.40 -18.72 6.16
C ASP A 96 -2.09 -18.17 4.87
N PRO A 97 -1.96 -18.81 3.68
CA PRO A 97 -2.30 -18.23 2.36
C PRO A 97 -3.44 -18.84 1.52
N GLU A 98 -4.13 -18.05 0.67
CA GLU A 98 -5.13 -18.43 -0.37
C GLU A 98 -5.34 -17.39 -1.49
N TRP A 99 -5.10 -17.65 -2.78
CA TRP A 99 -5.48 -16.75 -3.96
C TRP A 99 -5.33 -17.32 -5.40
N UNK A 100 -5.90 -16.73 -6.79
CA UNK A 100 -6.18 -16.82 -7.72
C UNK A 100 -5.86 -16.97 -8.96
N LEU A 101 -5.93 -17.77 -9.62
CA LEU A 101 -5.60 -17.96 -11.07
C LEU A 101 -6.83 -18.04 -12.02
N TYR A 102 -7.99 -17.68 -11.54
CA TYR A 102 -9.29 -17.86 -12.22
C TYR A 102 -9.40 -17.13 -13.56
N LEU A 103 -8.87 -15.90 -13.65
CA LEU A 103 -9.05 -15.08 -14.86
C LEU A 103 -8.27 -15.60 -16.07
N LEU A 104 -7.19 -16.33 -15.83
CA LEU A 104 -6.33 -16.86 -16.91
C LEU A 104 -6.82 -18.21 -17.42
N ASN A 105 -7.47 -18.98 -16.56
CA ASN A 105 -7.96 -20.33 -16.87
C ASN A 105 -9.37 -20.53 -16.30
N PRO A 106 -10.34 -19.76 -16.77
CA PRO A 106 -11.71 -19.91 -16.24
C PRO A 106 -12.29 -21.28 -16.59
N PRO A 107 -13.18 -21.81 -15.75
CA PRO A 107 -13.88 -23.04 -16.11
C PRO A 107 -14.80 -22.81 -17.33
N LYS A 108 -15.18 -23.89 -18.00
CA LYS A 108 -15.99 -23.84 -19.23
C LYS A 108 -17.33 -23.11 -19.09
N ASP A 109 -17.85 -23.02 -17.87
CA ASP A 109 -19.13 -22.38 -17.56
C ASP A 109 -18.97 -20.99 -16.93
N ALA A 110 -17.78 -20.40 -16.97
CA ALA A 110 -17.52 -19.10 -16.36
C ALA A 110 -18.20 -17.92 -17.07
N GLY A 111 -18.64 -18.12 -18.32
CA GLY A 111 -19.32 -17.07 -19.09
C GLY A 111 -18.38 -16.06 -19.74
N PHE A 112 -17.06 -16.31 -19.71
CA PHE A 112 -16.05 -15.49 -20.41
C PHE A 112 -14.88 -16.37 -20.85
N GLU A 113 -14.16 -15.90 -21.85
CA GLU A 113 -12.97 -16.57 -22.36
C GLU A 113 -11.75 -16.22 -21.50
N PRO A 114 -10.70 -17.08 -21.47
CA PRO A 114 -9.45 -16.77 -20.76
C PRO A 114 -8.90 -15.41 -21.16
N LEU A 115 -8.50 -14.62 -20.18
CA LEU A 115 -7.94 -13.31 -20.44
C LEU A 115 -6.42 -13.42 -20.70
N ASN A 116 -5.94 -12.60 -21.63
CA ASN A 116 -4.51 -12.44 -21.82
C ASN A 116 -3.97 -11.65 -20.61
N PRO A 117 -2.92 -12.12 -19.92
CA PRO A 117 -2.33 -11.35 -18.81
C PRO A 117 -1.99 -9.91 -19.19
N LYS A 118 -1.64 -9.66 -20.46
CA LYS A 118 -1.33 -8.32 -20.97
C LYS A 118 -2.57 -7.42 -21.13
N ASN A 119 -3.75 -7.92 -20.81
CA ASN A 119 -4.98 -7.12 -20.74
C ASN A 119 -5.41 -6.89 -19.27
N ILE A 120 -4.60 -7.31 -18.31
CA ILE A 120 -4.93 -7.22 -16.87
C ILE A 120 -4.00 -6.19 -16.21
N VAL A 121 -4.58 -5.18 -15.54
CA VAL A 121 -3.85 -4.24 -14.69
C VAL A 121 -4.33 -4.44 -13.25
N PHE A 122 -3.40 -4.63 -12.33
CA PHE A 122 -3.73 -4.64 -10.90
C PHE A 122 -3.74 -3.20 -10.39
N ALA A 123 -4.68 -2.88 -9.54
CA ALA A 123 -4.76 -1.54 -8.96
C ALA A 123 -5.25 -1.62 -7.52
N GLY A 124 -4.73 -0.76 -6.67
CA GLY A 124 -5.18 -0.67 -5.30
C GLY A 124 -4.72 0.60 -4.62
N ASP A 125 -5.42 0.95 -3.55
CA ASP A 125 -5.08 2.10 -2.71
C ASP A 125 -4.63 1.63 -1.33
N SER A 126 -3.71 2.37 -0.71
CA SER A 126 -3.28 2.12 0.66
C SER A 126 -2.77 0.67 0.84
N ALA A 127 -3.35 -0.09 1.76
CA ALA A 127 -3.08 -1.52 1.94
C ALA A 127 -3.36 -2.34 0.67
N GLY A 128 -4.40 -1.96 -0.10
CA GLY A 128 -4.71 -2.59 -1.39
C GLY A 128 -3.64 -2.31 -2.44
N GLY A 129 -3.03 -1.13 -2.40
CA GLY A 129 -1.87 -0.78 -3.24
C GLY A 129 -0.68 -1.66 -2.90
N GLY A 130 -0.38 -1.82 -1.62
CA GLY A 130 0.66 -2.72 -1.14
C GLY A 130 0.40 -4.17 -1.57
N LEU A 131 -0.86 -4.63 -1.43
CA LEU A 131 -1.27 -5.97 -1.85
C LEU A 131 -1.09 -6.18 -3.36
N SER A 132 -1.43 -5.17 -4.18
CA SER A 132 -1.27 -5.24 -5.65
C SER A 132 0.20 -5.39 -6.03
N LEU A 133 1.09 -4.66 -5.36
CA LEU A 133 2.53 -4.74 -5.58
C LEU A 133 3.10 -6.07 -5.08
N ALA A 134 2.66 -6.55 -3.91
CA ALA A 134 3.03 -7.86 -3.40
C ALA A 134 2.57 -8.99 -4.32
N LEU A 135 1.37 -8.87 -4.90
CA LEU A 135 0.86 -9.82 -5.90
C LEU A 135 1.76 -9.84 -7.14
N GLY A 136 2.20 -8.66 -7.61
CA GLY A 136 3.15 -8.58 -8.72
C GLY A 136 4.46 -9.30 -8.43
N LEU A 137 5.00 -9.13 -7.23
CA LEU A 137 6.19 -9.86 -6.77
C LEU A 137 5.93 -11.37 -6.75
N ALA A 138 4.80 -11.79 -6.19
CA ALA A 138 4.47 -13.22 -6.06
C ALA A 138 4.33 -13.89 -7.43
N ILE A 139 3.66 -13.22 -8.39
CA ILE A 139 3.50 -13.70 -9.76
C ILE A 139 4.88 -13.86 -10.44
N ARG A 140 5.73 -12.83 -10.32
CA ARG A 140 7.09 -12.85 -10.87
C ARG A 140 7.91 -13.99 -10.27
N ASP A 141 7.94 -14.08 -8.94
CA ASP A 141 8.77 -15.05 -8.22
C ASP A 141 8.28 -16.49 -8.45
N ALA A 142 6.99 -16.67 -8.69
CA ALA A 142 6.41 -17.97 -9.07
C ALA A 142 6.67 -18.33 -10.54
N GLY A 143 7.22 -17.43 -11.34
CA GLY A 143 7.47 -17.65 -12.77
C GLY A 143 6.20 -17.64 -13.61
N LEU A 144 5.15 -16.97 -13.14
CA LEU A 144 3.88 -16.86 -13.85
C LEU A 144 3.89 -15.68 -14.83
N SER A 145 2.94 -15.68 -15.77
CA SER A 145 2.84 -14.63 -16.79
C SER A 145 2.53 -13.27 -16.15
N SER A 146 3.35 -12.28 -16.47
CA SER A 146 3.25 -10.92 -15.95
C SER A 146 2.01 -10.19 -16.48
N SER A 147 1.32 -9.44 -15.62
CA SER A 147 0.23 -8.55 -16.01
C SER A 147 0.71 -7.40 -16.92
N ALA A 148 -0.23 -6.60 -17.43
CA ALA A 148 0.07 -5.41 -18.24
C ALA A 148 0.69 -4.28 -17.41
N GLY A 149 0.30 -4.16 -16.14
CA GLY A 149 0.83 -3.12 -15.26
C GLY A 149 0.25 -3.21 -13.86
N ILE A 150 0.81 -2.40 -12.94
CA ILE A 150 0.30 -2.26 -11.57
C ILE A 150 0.19 -0.77 -11.24
N ILE A 151 -0.92 -0.39 -10.60
CA ILE A 151 -1.18 0.97 -10.13
C ILE A 151 -1.29 0.95 -8.61
N GLY A 152 -0.40 1.68 -7.93
CA GLY A 152 -0.47 1.88 -6.48
C GLY A 152 -0.85 3.31 -6.15
N LEU A 153 -1.99 3.50 -5.46
CA LEU A 153 -2.44 4.81 -4.98
C LEU A 153 -2.11 4.90 -3.50
N SER A 154 -1.16 5.75 -3.14
CA SER A 154 -0.68 5.84 -1.75
C SER A 154 -0.37 4.44 -1.19
N PRO A 155 0.39 3.59 -1.89
CA PRO A 155 0.51 2.18 -1.52
C PRO A 155 1.28 1.99 -0.21
N TRP A 156 0.75 1.16 0.69
CA TRP A 156 1.41 0.81 1.94
C TRP A 156 2.34 -0.38 1.68
N VAL A 157 3.63 -0.11 1.54
CA VAL A 157 4.64 -1.09 1.12
C VAL A 157 5.72 -1.35 2.18
N ASP A 158 5.61 -0.68 3.35
CA ASP A 158 6.52 -0.86 4.48
C ASP A 158 5.78 -1.01 5.81
N LEU A 159 5.49 -2.23 6.21
CA LEU A 159 4.85 -2.50 7.50
C LEU A 159 5.85 -2.43 8.68
N THR A 160 7.15 -2.22 8.40
CA THR A 160 8.13 -1.94 9.46
C THR A 160 8.13 -0.47 9.91
N VAL A 161 7.36 0.38 9.23
CA VAL A 161 7.22 1.83 9.49
C VAL A 161 8.57 2.56 9.55
N SER A 162 9.48 2.20 8.68
CA SER A 162 10.88 2.62 8.75
C SER A 162 11.20 3.92 8.00
N THR A 163 10.23 4.49 7.27
CA THR A 163 10.47 5.71 6.48
C THR A 163 10.13 6.97 7.27
N PRO A 164 10.79 8.11 6.96
CA PRO A 164 10.59 9.33 7.77
C PRO A 164 9.17 9.89 7.74
N SER A 165 8.46 9.84 6.61
CA SER A 165 7.13 10.45 6.52
C SER A 165 6.10 9.78 7.43
N ILE A 166 6.29 8.49 7.77
CA ILE A 166 5.30 7.74 8.57
C ILE A 166 5.15 8.32 10.00
N ILE A 167 6.22 8.91 10.54
CA ILE A 167 6.25 9.49 11.88
C ILE A 167 6.20 11.03 11.87
N ASN A 168 5.97 11.64 10.70
CA ASN A 168 5.94 13.09 10.57
C ASN A 168 4.63 13.66 11.17
N ASP A 169 4.75 14.53 12.16
CA ASP A 169 3.60 15.17 12.80
C ASP A 169 3.06 16.37 11.99
N ASP A 170 3.86 16.90 11.06
CA ASP A 170 3.49 18.10 10.29
C ASP A 170 2.65 17.81 9.05
N CYS A 171 2.49 16.53 8.67
CA CYS A 171 1.69 16.19 7.49
C CYS A 171 0.18 16.27 7.79
N ALA A 172 -0.60 16.72 6.81
CA ALA A 172 -2.05 16.78 6.91
C ALA A 172 -2.62 15.44 6.43
N ASP A 173 -2.42 14.39 7.23
CA ASP A 173 -2.85 13.03 6.89
C ASP A 173 -3.81 12.49 7.94
N PHE A 174 -4.79 11.69 7.49
CA PHE A 174 -5.72 11.01 8.37
C PHE A 174 -5.21 9.64 8.84
N VAL A 175 -4.19 9.09 8.17
CA VAL A 175 -3.51 7.89 8.66
C VAL A 175 -2.88 8.23 10.02
N PRO A 176 -3.16 7.47 11.08
CA PRO A 176 -2.61 7.80 12.40
C PRO A 176 -1.09 7.78 12.40
N ASN A 177 -0.50 8.73 13.13
CA ASN A 177 0.95 8.72 13.36
C ASN A 177 1.29 7.43 14.11
N GLN A 178 2.13 6.62 13.52
CA GLN A 178 2.62 5.40 14.16
C GLN A 178 3.85 5.74 15.00
N LYS A 179 3.61 6.36 16.15
CA LYS A 179 4.69 6.69 17.09
C LYS A 179 5.60 5.49 17.25
N ARG A 180 6.88 5.74 17.19
CA ARG A 180 7.95 4.74 17.15
C ARG A 180 7.67 3.54 18.04
N GLY A 181 7.57 2.36 17.42
CA GLY A 181 7.38 1.09 18.11
C GLY A 181 6.06 0.92 18.86
N SER A 182 5.09 1.84 18.73
CA SER A 182 3.82 1.70 19.44
C SER A 182 2.94 0.64 18.78
N ALA A 183 2.45 -0.29 19.59
CA ALA A 183 1.52 -1.32 19.15
C ALA A 183 0.19 -0.71 18.70
N VAL A 184 -0.46 -1.37 17.77
CA VAL A 184 -1.83 -1.01 17.37
C VAL A 184 -2.76 -1.29 18.56
N ASN A 185 -3.42 -0.25 19.06
CA ASN A 185 -4.30 -0.33 20.22
C ASN A 185 -5.77 -0.22 19.81
N PHE A 186 -6.46 -1.33 19.86
CA PHE A 186 -7.92 -1.36 19.73
C PHE A 186 -8.57 -1.38 21.11
N ALA A 187 -9.77 -0.83 21.21
CA ALA A 187 -10.58 -0.94 22.40
C ALA A 187 -10.84 -2.42 22.74
N GLU A 188 -10.93 -2.76 24.01
CA GLU A 188 -11.10 -4.15 24.43
C GLU A 188 -12.37 -4.77 23.85
N SER A 189 -12.22 -5.96 23.30
CA SER A 189 -13.30 -6.75 22.71
C SER A 189 -12.85 -8.22 22.64
N PRO A 190 -13.77 -9.16 22.37
CA PRO A 190 -13.38 -10.56 22.18
C PRO A 190 -12.32 -10.73 21.10
N ALA A 191 -12.47 -10.03 19.97
CA ALA A 191 -11.51 -10.13 18.86
C ALA A 191 -10.13 -9.59 19.25
N SER A 192 -10.06 -8.47 19.99
CA SER A 192 -8.77 -7.91 20.40
C SER A 192 -8.06 -8.81 21.42
N LYS A 193 -8.81 -9.51 22.27
CA LYS A 193 -8.27 -10.50 23.20
C LYS A 193 -7.66 -11.69 22.46
N GLU A 194 -8.43 -12.29 21.57
CA GLU A 194 -7.98 -13.42 20.74
C GLU A 194 -6.73 -13.04 19.94
N TYR A 195 -6.73 -11.84 19.35
CA TYR A 195 -5.62 -11.29 18.61
C TYR A 195 -4.34 -11.22 19.45
N LYS A 196 -4.44 -10.69 20.69
CA LYS A 196 -3.30 -10.59 21.61
C LYS A 196 -2.77 -11.96 22.03
N GLU A 197 -3.67 -12.91 22.31
CA GLU A 197 -3.29 -14.27 22.70
C GLU A 197 -2.54 -15.01 21.60
N LYS A 198 -3.03 -14.91 20.36
CA LYS A 198 -2.37 -15.51 19.18
C LYS A 198 -1.00 -14.88 18.93
N ASP A 199 -0.91 -13.56 19.08
CA ASP A 199 0.37 -12.86 18.92
C ASP A 199 1.40 -13.30 19.94
N ALA A 200 1.01 -13.38 21.22
CA ALA A 200 1.90 -13.80 22.29
C ALA A 200 2.42 -15.24 22.07
N ALA A 201 1.52 -16.15 21.68
CA ALA A 201 1.88 -17.54 21.40
C ALA A 201 2.87 -17.65 20.22
N LEU A 202 2.63 -16.88 19.16
CA LEU A 202 3.55 -16.87 18.00
C LEU A 202 4.90 -16.25 18.36
N ALA A 203 4.90 -15.15 19.10
CA ALA A 203 6.13 -14.49 19.54
C ALA A 203 7.00 -15.44 20.36
N GLU A 204 6.40 -16.20 21.30
CA GLU A 204 7.11 -17.20 22.08
C GLU A 204 7.70 -18.32 21.21
N LYS A 205 6.91 -18.82 20.25
CA LYS A 205 7.37 -19.85 19.31
C LYS A 205 8.61 -19.37 18.51
N ILE A 206 8.53 -18.16 17.95
CA ILE A 206 9.61 -17.61 17.11
C ILE A 206 10.88 -17.34 17.95
N LYS A 207 10.71 -16.80 19.13
CA LYS A 207 11.82 -16.55 20.07
C LYS A 207 12.55 -17.85 20.39
N ASN A 208 11.81 -18.91 20.71
CA ASN A 208 12.38 -20.20 21.08
C ASN A 208 13.13 -20.87 19.91
N GLN A 209 12.75 -20.57 18.66
CA GLN A 209 13.36 -21.15 17.47
C GLN A 209 14.44 -20.22 16.86
N ASN A 210 14.63 -19.03 17.43
CA ASN A 210 15.56 -18.02 16.90
C ASN A 210 15.32 -17.73 15.40
N LEU A 211 14.04 -17.66 15.03
CA LEU A 211 13.59 -17.39 13.66
C LEU A 211 13.17 -15.92 13.53
N GLY A 212 13.53 -15.32 12.46
CA GLY A 212 13.05 -13.97 12.16
C GLY A 212 14.19 -13.05 11.69
N PRO A 213 13.84 -12.06 10.88
CA PRO A 213 14.81 -11.07 10.42
C PRO A 213 15.20 -10.13 11.56
N LYS A 214 16.43 -9.62 11.50
CA LYS A 214 16.91 -8.62 12.46
C LYS A 214 16.38 -7.24 12.09
N ILE A 215 15.08 -7.04 12.28
CA ILE A 215 14.41 -5.79 11.96
C ILE A 215 14.36 -4.83 13.17
N TRP A 216 14.84 -5.28 14.32
CA TRP A 216 14.87 -4.46 15.54
C TRP A 216 16.23 -3.75 15.62
N HIS A 217 16.20 -2.49 16.00
CA HIS A 217 17.41 -1.76 16.33
C HIS A 217 18.09 -2.45 17.51
N ASP A 218 19.43 -2.49 17.56
CA ASP A 218 20.18 -3.18 18.60
C ASP A 218 19.82 -2.75 20.04
N SER A 219 19.34 -1.52 20.20
CA SER A 219 18.93 -0.97 21.47
C SER A 219 17.41 -1.02 21.71
N PHE A 220 16.67 -1.70 20.86
CA PHE A 220 15.22 -1.71 20.88
C PHE A 220 14.70 -3.14 21.06
N ASP A 221 14.07 -3.41 22.17
CA ASP A 221 13.42 -4.69 22.44
C ASP A 221 12.13 -4.80 21.59
N ARG A 222 11.77 -6.03 21.25
CA ARG A 222 10.51 -6.31 20.57
C ARG A 222 9.35 -5.64 21.36
N PRO A 223 8.53 -4.81 20.71
CA PRO A 223 7.43 -4.14 21.42
C PRO A 223 6.41 -5.16 21.93
N GLU A 224 5.80 -4.84 23.06
CA GLU A 224 4.68 -5.62 23.58
C GLU A 224 3.46 -5.39 22.68
N GLY A 225 2.94 -6.46 22.09
CA GLY A 225 1.81 -6.42 21.16
C GLY A 225 2.25 -6.17 19.73
N ARG A 226 1.30 -6.31 18.83
CA ARG A 226 1.53 -6.18 17.38
C ARG A 226 1.61 -4.74 16.92
N LEU A 227 2.58 -4.47 16.06
CA LEU A 227 2.68 -3.18 15.36
C LEU A 227 1.64 -3.05 14.24
N GLN A 228 1.22 -4.18 13.67
CA GLN A 228 0.30 -4.20 12.53
C GLN A 228 -0.74 -5.33 12.67
N LEU A 229 -1.92 -5.14 12.05
CA LEU A 229 -3.00 -6.13 12.07
C LEU A 229 -2.72 -7.35 11.18
N TYR A 230 -1.98 -7.15 10.08
CA TYR A 230 -1.91 -8.12 9.00
C TYR A 230 -1.01 -9.31 9.29
N VAL A 231 0.02 -9.12 10.13
CA VAL A 231 1.04 -10.16 10.37
C VAL A 231 1.67 -9.96 11.75
N ALA A 232 2.24 -11.01 12.32
CA ALA A 232 3.05 -10.92 13.54
C ALA A 232 4.29 -10.04 13.30
N ASN A 233 4.80 -9.44 14.36
CA ASN A 233 5.95 -8.53 14.26
C ASN A 233 7.14 -9.14 13.52
N GLU A 234 7.35 -10.45 13.68
CA GLU A 234 8.45 -11.19 13.07
C GLU A 234 8.28 -11.37 11.56
N GLY A 235 7.05 -11.21 11.05
CA GLY A 235 6.76 -11.28 9.62
C GLY A 235 6.79 -9.94 8.90
N LEU A 236 7.01 -8.83 9.61
CA LEU A 236 6.91 -7.49 9.01
C LEU A 236 7.84 -7.26 7.83
N ALA A 237 9.03 -7.87 7.84
CA ALA A 237 10.03 -7.69 6.77
C ALA A 237 9.91 -8.73 5.64
N ILE A 238 8.91 -9.62 5.68
CA ILE A 238 8.69 -10.56 4.57
C ILE A 238 8.32 -9.76 3.31
N PRO A 239 8.96 -10.02 2.16
CA PRO A 239 8.70 -9.22 0.94
C PRO A 239 7.25 -9.19 0.47
N TYR A 240 6.47 -10.23 0.77
CA TYR A 240 5.05 -10.26 0.39
C TYR A 240 4.16 -9.53 1.41
N VAL A 241 4.76 -9.06 2.52
CA VAL A 241 4.12 -8.22 3.55
C VAL A 241 4.59 -6.76 3.38
N SER A 242 5.90 -6.55 3.36
CA SER A 242 6.52 -5.22 3.11
C SER A 242 7.25 -5.27 1.76
N SER A 243 6.49 -5.04 0.70
CA SER A 243 6.99 -5.31 -0.66
C SER A 243 8.19 -4.44 -1.04
N MET A 244 8.34 -3.25 -0.46
CA MET A 244 9.53 -2.43 -0.72
C MET A 244 10.82 -3.07 -0.21
N LEU A 245 10.75 -4.08 0.67
CA LEU A 245 11.92 -4.72 1.28
C LEU A 245 12.40 -5.97 0.51
N ALA A 246 11.76 -6.30 -0.61
CA ALA A 246 12.19 -7.43 -1.46
C ALA A 246 13.65 -7.30 -1.86
N ASP A 247 14.32 -8.42 -2.06
CA ASP A 247 15.74 -8.46 -2.46
C ASP A 247 15.96 -7.70 -3.78
N SER A 248 14.99 -7.79 -4.71
CA SER A 248 14.94 -6.98 -5.93
C SER A 248 13.51 -6.57 -6.24
N LEU A 249 13.35 -5.36 -6.78
CA LEU A 249 12.11 -4.86 -7.38
C LEU A 249 12.22 -4.74 -8.91
N GLY A 250 13.22 -5.41 -9.49
CA GLY A 250 13.37 -5.53 -10.94
C GLY A 250 12.41 -6.55 -11.54
N ASP A 251 12.26 -6.50 -12.85
CA ASP A 251 11.46 -7.44 -13.66
C ASP A 251 9.97 -7.51 -13.27
N LEU A 252 9.44 -6.47 -12.62
CA LEU A 252 8.01 -6.32 -12.39
C LEU A 252 7.31 -5.79 -13.66
N PRO A 253 5.98 -5.97 -13.79
CA PRO A 253 5.26 -5.26 -14.85
C PRO A 253 5.38 -3.74 -14.66
N PRO A 254 5.12 -2.94 -15.71
CA PRO A 254 5.16 -1.48 -15.56
C PRO A 254 4.36 -0.97 -14.38
N LEU A 255 4.87 0.06 -13.70
CA LEU A 255 4.28 0.61 -12.48
C LEU A 255 3.86 2.07 -12.66
N LEU A 256 2.67 2.41 -12.14
CA LEU A 256 2.28 3.79 -11.87
C LEU A 256 2.05 3.91 -10.38
N LEU A 257 2.90 4.70 -9.70
CA LEU A 257 2.83 4.91 -8.25
C LEU A 257 2.47 6.37 -8.00
N ILE A 258 1.37 6.59 -7.29
CA ILE A 258 0.84 7.93 -7.00
C ILE A 258 0.73 8.08 -5.48
N ALA A 259 1.25 9.20 -4.95
CA ALA A 259 1.10 9.53 -3.53
C ALA A 259 0.91 11.02 -3.34
N GLY A 260 0.34 11.40 -2.22
CA GLY A 260 0.28 12.79 -1.79
C GLY A 260 1.63 13.25 -1.23
N ASP A 261 1.97 14.52 -1.42
CA ASP A 261 3.17 15.09 -0.80
C ASP A 261 3.00 15.23 0.72
N ASP A 262 1.76 15.24 1.17
CA ASP A 262 1.42 15.54 2.55
C ASP A 262 0.85 14.32 3.29
N GLU A 263 1.29 13.12 2.86
CA GLU A 263 0.85 11.87 3.47
C GLU A 263 2.00 11.09 4.11
N ARG A 264 1.63 10.20 5.00
CA ARG A 264 2.59 9.37 5.77
C ARG A 264 3.24 8.26 4.93
N LEU A 265 2.58 7.75 3.89
CA LEU A 265 3.12 6.68 3.04
C LEU A 265 3.90 7.22 1.83
N ARG A 266 4.15 8.54 1.77
CA ARG A 266 4.89 9.20 0.69
C ARG A 266 6.29 8.60 0.49
N ASP A 267 7.07 8.55 1.56
CA ASP A 267 8.48 8.21 1.44
C ASP A 267 8.69 6.74 1.03
N GLU A 268 7.86 5.83 1.54
CA GLU A 268 7.94 4.42 1.14
C GLU A 268 7.54 4.22 -0.32
N THR A 269 6.58 5.02 -0.82
CA THR A 269 6.19 5.03 -2.23
C THR A 269 7.36 5.50 -3.10
N ILE A 270 8.04 6.58 -2.70
CA ILE A 270 9.23 7.12 -3.39
C ILE A 270 10.35 6.08 -3.39
N TYR A 271 10.61 5.47 -2.23
CA TYR A 271 11.65 4.47 -2.09
C TYR A 271 11.39 3.25 -2.99
N PHE A 272 10.14 2.77 -3.02
CA PHE A 272 9.74 1.66 -3.90
C PHE A 272 10.01 2.01 -5.38
N ALA A 273 9.61 3.23 -5.79
CA ALA A 273 9.79 3.69 -7.18
C ALA A 273 11.27 3.71 -7.58
N HIS A 274 12.12 4.27 -6.72
CA HIS A 274 13.57 4.30 -7.01
C HIS A 274 14.16 2.90 -7.09
N ARG A 275 13.82 2.02 -6.16
CA ARG A 275 14.34 0.64 -6.15
C ARG A 275 13.87 -0.17 -7.35
N SER A 276 12.65 0.07 -7.84
CA SER A 276 12.13 -0.65 -9.02
C SER A 276 12.73 -0.12 -10.33
N ALA A 277 12.85 1.19 -10.46
CA ALA A 277 13.36 1.82 -11.69
C ALA A 277 14.89 1.77 -11.82
N GLU A 278 15.61 1.86 -10.69
CA GLU A 278 17.08 1.95 -10.67
C GLU A 278 17.66 1.00 -9.60
N PRO A 279 17.41 -0.33 -9.74
CA PRO A 279 17.72 -1.27 -8.68
C PRO A 279 19.22 -1.41 -8.36
N THR A 280 20.10 -1.03 -9.28
CA THR A 280 21.56 -1.05 -9.05
C THR A 280 22.04 0.16 -8.25
N LYS A 281 21.27 1.26 -8.29
CA LYS A 281 21.63 2.52 -7.63
C LYS A 281 21.03 2.60 -6.22
N TYR A 282 19.79 2.15 -6.05
CA TYR A 282 19.08 2.26 -4.78
C TYR A 282 19.03 0.91 -4.07
N LYS A 283 19.74 0.83 -2.97
CA LYS A 283 19.94 -0.42 -2.22
C LYS A 283 18.74 -0.78 -1.36
N GLY A 284 18.57 -2.05 -1.13
CA GLY A 284 17.61 -2.58 -0.16
C GLY A 284 18.12 -2.39 1.28
N PRO A 285 17.37 -2.93 2.25
CA PRO A 285 17.77 -2.82 3.66
C PRO A 285 19.15 -3.43 3.91
N SER A 286 19.86 -2.89 4.90
CA SER A 286 21.24 -3.30 5.20
C SER A 286 21.39 -4.80 5.50
N TYR A 287 20.38 -5.40 6.15
CA TYR A 287 20.38 -6.83 6.43
C TYR A 287 20.19 -7.72 5.18
N ASN A 288 19.86 -7.10 4.05
CA ASN A 288 19.76 -7.78 2.75
C ASN A 288 20.95 -7.49 1.84
N ALA A 289 22.02 -6.91 2.37
CA ALA A 289 23.21 -6.57 1.59
C ALA A 289 23.73 -7.80 0.80
N GLY A 290 23.95 -7.62 -0.49
CA GLY A 290 24.42 -8.68 -1.39
C GLY A 290 23.32 -9.59 -1.96
N LYS A 291 22.09 -9.46 -1.51
CA LYS A 291 21.00 -10.30 -2.04
C LYS A 291 20.54 -9.88 -3.42
N PHE A 292 20.55 -8.57 -3.71
CA PHE A 292 20.19 -8.09 -5.05
C PHE A 292 21.09 -8.71 -6.12
N GLU A 293 22.39 -8.75 -5.87
CA GLU A 293 23.38 -9.29 -6.82
C GLU A 293 23.16 -10.78 -7.08
N LYS A 294 22.48 -11.48 -6.18
CA LYS A 294 22.17 -12.92 -6.32
C LYS A 294 20.76 -13.14 -6.87
N SER A 295 19.94 -12.10 -6.95
CA SER A 295 18.59 -12.20 -7.48
C SER A 295 18.64 -12.45 -9.00
N PRO A 296 17.76 -13.29 -9.55
CA PRO A 296 17.62 -13.40 -11.00
C PRO A 296 16.89 -12.19 -11.63
N PHE A 297 16.30 -11.31 -10.81
CA PHE A 297 15.44 -10.20 -11.25
C PHE A 297 16.23 -8.88 -11.20
N GLN A 298 17.06 -8.62 -12.21
CA GLN A 298 17.96 -7.46 -12.22
C GLN A 298 17.59 -6.40 -13.26
N THR A 299 16.61 -6.69 -14.13
CA THR A 299 16.19 -5.71 -15.16
C THR A 299 15.37 -4.58 -14.50
N PRO A 300 15.72 -3.30 -14.74
CA PRO A 300 14.91 -2.20 -14.24
C PRO A 300 13.44 -2.32 -14.64
N THR A 301 12.54 -2.10 -13.69
CA THR A 301 11.10 -2.03 -13.93
C THR A 301 10.75 -0.63 -14.47
N ASN A 302 9.95 -0.56 -15.53
CA ASN A 302 9.45 0.72 -16.03
C ASN A 302 8.49 1.31 -14.98
N THR A 303 8.89 2.39 -14.30
CA THR A 303 8.17 2.96 -13.16
C THR A 303 7.94 4.46 -13.33
N THR A 304 6.67 4.87 -13.31
CA THR A 304 6.27 6.27 -13.21
C THR A 304 5.86 6.56 -11.76
N LEU A 305 6.52 7.53 -11.13
CA LEU A 305 6.17 8.04 -9.81
C LEU A 305 5.57 9.44 -9.96
N GLU A 306 4.46 9.69 -9.26
CA GLU A 306 3.80 11.01 -9.24
C GLU A 306 3.47 11.40 -7.79
N ILE A 307 4.07 12.50 -7.30
CA ILE A 307 3.84 13.06 -5.96
C ILE A 307 3.04 14.35 -6.12
N TYR A 308 1.87 14.41 -5.47
CA TYR A 308 0.89 15.49 -5.64
C TYR A 308 0.94 16.47 -4.46
N GLU A 309 1.27 17.74 -4.76
CA GLU A 309 1.45 18.84 -3.78
C GLU A 309 0.22 19.04 -2.90
N GLU A 310 0.43 19.14 -1.60
CA GLU A 310 -0.61 19.36 -0.56
C GLU A 310 -1.66 18.26 -0.46
N MET A 311 -1.50 17.14 -1.16
CA MET A 311 -2.51 16.09 -1.13
C MET A 311 -2.23 15.10 0.01
N PRO A 312 -3.30 14.69 0.73
CA PRO A 312 -3.20 13.67 1.79
C PRO A 312 -3.32 12.26 1.21
N HIS A 313 -3.27 11.27 2.07
CA HIS A 313 -3.41 9.85 1.74
C HIS A 313 -4.69 9.57 0.94
N VAL A 314 -4.54 8.88 -0.19
CA VAL A 314 -5.64 8.49 -1.10
C VAL A 314 -6.58 9.66 -1.43
N PHE A 315 -5.99 10.81 -1.70
CA PHE A 315 -6.74 12.05 -1.98
C PHE A 315 -7.78 11.89 -3.12
N GLN A 316 -7.53 11.00 -4.05
CA GLN A 316 -8.42 10.73 -5.17
C GLN A 316 -9.84 10.36 -4.71
N MET A 317 -9.93 9.60 -3.62
CA MET A 317 -11.22 9.09 -3.13
C MET A 317 -12.01 10.13 -2.32
N MET A 318 -11.34 11.15 -1.80
CA MET A 318 -11.97 12.07 -0.85
C MET A 318 -12.07 13.52 -1.32
N MET A 319 -11.23 13.94 -2.27
CA MET A 319 -11.13 15.35 -2.62
C MET A 319 -11.59 15.63 -4.05
N GLU A 320 -12.45 16.60 -4.21
CA GLU A 320 -12.77 17.17 -5.52
C GLU A 320 -11.76 18.30 -5.80
N HIS A 321 -10.60 17.93 -6.33
CA HIS A 321 -9.48 18.84 -6.54
C HIS A 321 -8.88 18.63 -7.94
N VAL A 322 -8.18 19.65 -8.45
CA VAL A 322 -7.46 19.55 -9.75
C VAL A 322 -6.51 18.33 -9.73
N CYS A 323 -5.81 18.14 -8.63
CA CYS A 323 -4.90 16.99 -8.46
C CYS A 323 -5.61 15.64 -8.60
N SER A 324 -6.84 15.53 -8.05
CA SER A 324 -7.63 14.29 -8.16
C SER A 324 -8.03 14.02 -9.61
N THR A 325 -8.51 15.05 -10.31
CA THR A 325 -8.85 14.94 -11.73
C THR A 325 -7.62 14.53 -12.54
N LYS A 326 -6.50 15.21 -12.30
CA LYS A 326 -5.24 14.93 -13.01
C LYS A 326 -4.77 13.49 -12.77
N SER A 327 -4.85 13.01 -11.54
CA SER A 327 -4.44 11.62 -11.23
C SER A 327 -5.32 10.59 -11.95
N TYR A 328 -6.64 10.83 -12.05
CA TYR A 328 -7.53 9.94 -12.81
C TYR A 328 -7.20 9.94 -14.31
N GLU A 329 -6.84 11.09 -14.89
CA GLU A 329 -6.38 11.18 -16.29
C GLU A 329 -5.13 10.31 -16.49
N ARG A 330 -4.18 10.40 -15.56
CA ARG A 330 -2.93 9.62 -15.63
C ARG A 330 -3.18 8.12 -15.48
N ILE A 331 -4.09 7.74 -14.58
CA ILE A 331 -4.50 6.34 -14.40
C ILE A 331 -5.09 5.80 -15.72
N ALA A 332 -6.03 6.55 -16.31
CA ALA A 332 -6.68 6.15 -17.57
C ALA A 332 -5.65 6.04 -18.71
N GLU A 333 -4.74 7.00 -18.82
CA GLU A 333 -3.66 6.98 -19.81
C GLU A 333 -2.76 5.75 -19.62
N PHE A 334 -2.34 5.48 -18.40
CA PHE A 334 -1.49 4.32 -18.07
C PHE A 334 -2.18 3.02 -18.48
N ILE A 335 -3.43 2.82 -18.07
CA ILE A 335 -4.19 1.60 -18.40
C ILE A 335 -4.27 1.44 -19.92
N ASN A 336 -4.65 2.50 -20.62
CA ASN A 336 -4.84 2.47 -22.06
C ASN A 336 -3.54 2.13 -22.82
N ARG A 337 -2.41 2.69 -22.39
CA ARG A 337 -1.10 2.40 -23.01
C ARG A 337 -0.60 1.00 -22.64
N ALA A 338 -0.80 0.58 -21.40
CA ALA A 338 -0.30 -0.71 -20.90
C ALA A 338 -1.03 -1.90 -21.51
N THR A 339 -2.34 -1.77 -21.80
CA THR A 339 -3.17 -2.90 -22.23
C THR A 339 -3.41 -2.94 -23.74
N ASN A 340 -2.98 -1.95 -24.49
CA ASN A 340 -3.27 -1.88 -25.93
C ASN A 340 -1.98 -1.68 -26.74
N ILE A 341 -1.55 -2.75 -27.41
CA ILE A 341 -0.33 -2.76 -28.22
C ILE A 341 -0.37 -1.79 -29.41
N HIS A 342 -1.57 -1.29 -29.78
CA HIS A 342 -1.72 -0.32 -30.89
C HIS A 342 -1.57 1.13 -30.40
N ASN A 343 -1.54 1.35 -29.11
CA ASN A 343 -1.33 2.69 -28.54
C ASN A 343 0.15 3.00 -28.41
N GLU A 344 0.46 4.26 -28.16
CA GLU A 344 1.83 4.65 -27.84
C GLU A 344 2.32 3.86 -26.63
N PRO A 345 3.56 3.37 -26.65
CA PRO A 345 4.09 2.65 -25.49
C PRO A 345 4.18 3.57 -24.26
N LEU A 346 4.26 2.95 -23.10
CA LEU A 346 4.51 3.70 -21.87
C LEU A 346 5.83 4.45 -21.98
N PRO A 347 5.89 5.69 -21.47
CA PRO A 347 7.14 6.45 -21.47
C PRO A 347 8.18 5.78 -20.57
N PRO A 348 9.46 6.11 -20.71
CA PRO A 348 10.49 5.66 -19.78
C PRO A 348 10.18 6.06 -18.34
N SER A 349 10.80 5.37 -17.38
CA SER A 349 10.68 5.67 -15.96
C SER A 349 10.87 7.17 -15.67
N SER A 350 10.03 7.71 -14.80
CA SER A 350 10.06 9.12 -14.46
C SER A 350 9.60 9.37 -13.04
N TYR A 351 10.12 10.44 -12.43
CA TYR A 351 9.79 10.85 -11.07
C TYR A 351 9.26 12.27 -11.12
N ASN A 352 7.98 12.44 -10.88
CA ASN A 352 7.26 13.69 -11.13
C ASN A 352 6.69 14.28 -9.85
N TYR A 353 6.70 15.61 -9.76
CA TYR A 353 6.00 16.38 -8.76
C TYR A 353 4.91 17.18 -9.47
N ILE A 354 3.69 17.04 -9.00
CA ILE A 354 2.53 17.70 -9.60
C ILE A 354 2.04 18.76 -8.61
N ASN A 355 2.09 20.04 -9.01
CA ASN A 355 1.70 21.13 -8.12
C ASN A 355 0.16 21.21 -7.99
N VAL A 356 -0.32 22.07 -7.08
CA VAL A 356 -1.77 22.23 -6.81
C VAL A 356 -2.59 22.69 -8.03
N LYS A 357 -1.93 23.15 -9.09
CA LYS A 357 -2.57 23.52 -10.35
C LYS A 357 -2.62 22.36 -11.36
N GLY A 358 -2.03 21.21 -11.02
CA GLY A 358 -1.93 20.07 -11.91
C GLY A 358 -0.77 20.14 -12.90
N GLU A 359 0.18 21.03 -12.68
CA GLU A 359 1.36 21.20 -13.55
C GLU A 359 2.50 20.26 -13.12
N PHE A 360 3.12 19.60 -14.09
CA PHE A 360 4.18 18.62 -13.88
C PHE A 360 5.55 19.28 -13.77
N GLY A 361 6.34 18.81 -12.84
CA GLY A 361 7.75 19.17 -12.69
C GLY A 361 8.54 17.96 -12.17
N PRO A 362 9.86 18.10 -12.05
CA PRO A 362 10.68 17.03 -11.50
C PRO A 362 10.42 16.85 -10.00
N LEU A 363 10.65 15.64 -9.50
CA LEU A 363 10.58 15.35 -8.06
C LEU A 363 11.49 16.33 -7.30
N LYS A 364 11.01 16.80 -6.15
CA LYS A 364 11.79 17.78 -5.34
C LYS A 364 12.99 17.12 -4.70
N GLU A 365 14.12 17.80 -4.68
CA GLU A 365 15.36 17.31 -4.06
C GLU A 365 15.15 16.87 -2.60
N ARG A 366 14.26 17.55 -1.87
CA ARG A 366 13.95 17.20 -0.47
C ARG A 366 13.40 15.78 -0.32
N HIS A 367 12.72 15.26 -1.34
CA HIS A 367 12.16 13.92 -1.31
C HIS A 367 13.22 12.82 -1.38
N GLU A 368 14.39 13.12 -1.95
CA GLU A 368 15.49 12.15 -2.06
C GLU A 368 16.45 12.22 -0.87
N LYS A 369 16.52 13.37 -0.20
CA LYS A 369 17.49 13.59 0.89
C LYS A 369 17.06 13.02 2.25
N VAL A 370 15.79 12.60 2.38
CA VAL A 370 15.27 12.14 3.67
C VAL A 370 15.68 10.70 4.02
N PHE A 371 16.14 9.92 3.04
CA PHE A 371 16.37 8.49 3.27
C PHE A 371 17.68 8.22 4.01
N ASN A 372 17.56 7.54 5.16
CA ASN A 372 18.67 6.90 5.82
C ASN A 372 18.64 5.42 5.44
N TRP A 373 19.40 5.09 4.41
CA TRP A 373 19.40 3.74 3.80
C TRP A 373 19.77 2.63 4.78
N GLU A 374 20.53 2.95 5.83
CA GLU A 374 20.92 1.97 6.85
C GLU A 374 19.75 1.59 7.76
N LYS A 375 18.79 2.48 7.90
CA LYS A 375 17.62 2.28 8.79
C LYS A 375 16.39 1.76 8.07
N ILE A 376 16.38 1.74 6.74
CA ILE A 376 15.24 1.23 5.98
C ILE A 376 14.98 -0.24 6.34
N GLY A 377 13.74 -0.58 6.61
CA GLY A 377 13.32 -1.94 6.99
C GLY A 377 13.61 -2.30 8.44
N ILE A 378 14.04 -1.32 9.24
CA ILE A 378 14.31 -1.50 10.68
C ILE A 378 13.27 -0.69 11.46
N VAL A 379 12.53 -1.35 12.33
CA VAL A 379 11.49 -0.69 13.14
C VAL A 379 12.12 0.45 13.95
N PRO A 380 11.58 1.67 13.87
CA PRO A 380 12.13 2.80 14.63
C PRO A 380 12.02 2.60 16.14
N SER A 381 13.08 2.94 16.88
CA SER A 381 13.13 2.92 18.34
C SER A 381 12.45 4.16 18.94
#